data_a34c667222cf5535a4f9d11f2cb7e1ce
#
_entry.id   a34c667222cf5535a4f9d11f2cb7e1ce
#
_cell.length_a   1.000
_cell.length_b   1.000
_cell.length_c   1.000
_cell.angle_alpha   90.00
_cell.angle_beta   90.00
_cell.angle_gamma   90.00
#
_symmetry.space_group_name_H-M   'P 1'
#
loop_
_entity.id
_entity.type
_entity.pdbx_description
1 polymer ?
#
loop_
_entity_poly.entity_id
_entity_poly.type
_entity_poly.pdbx_seq_one_letter_code
_entity_poly.pdbx_strand_id
1 'polypeptide(L)'
;MRLFALLLVGSMLAAPAFAREARVEEASIADLDAMMAKGTATSQDITRAYLARIAAMDRKGPKLRAVIAVNPDALAEAQASDARRKAGKTLGPLDGIPVLIKDNIETRDMATTAGSLALKDNRTGRDAPVVAELRKGGAVILGKTNLSEWANIRSTKAISGWSAIGGLVRNPYALDRNSCGSSSGSGAAVAASFSAVAVGTETDGSVVCPSSMNGLVGLKPTIGMVSRTHVVPISHSQDTPGPMGRSVKDVAILFSNMVAADPADSATRDADKYRRDFTAGLSTDALKGKRIAVLHPDMPDALKAQYEAALAVLKAQGAILVDVEAPKDGGRGDAEFEVLKTELKADLDAYLATTPESVKTRTLDQVIAFDEANKTAEMPFFGQEIFLDAAKTRGLTDAEYLGSRAKSLRLAGAEGIDAMLKKADATLLVEPTYGMPWLSDTVSGDNFNGPSASELPAIAGYPHLTVPMGLVKGLPVGLSFIATAWGDQAVLNAGYAYEQASHARVAPRYLPVADAGTGLEGTR
;
A
#
# COMPACT_ATOMS: atom_id res chain seq x y z
N MET A 1 -48.93 -42.78 55.48
CA MET A 1 -48.85 -42.19 54.10
C MET A 1 -47.76 -41.14 54.10
N ARG A 2 -46.58 -41.45 53.51
CA ARG A 2 -45.47 -40.50 53.37
C ARG A 2 -45.38 -40.19 51.87
N LEU A 3 -45.62 -38.92 51.47
CA LEU A 3 -45.41 -38.42 50.10
C LEU A 3 -43.92 -38.20 49.90
N PHE A 4 -43.35 -38.86 48.91
CA PHE A 4 -42.03 -38.54 48.34
C PHE A 4 -42.21 -37.51 47.21
N ALA A 5 -41.65 -36.30 47.37
CA ALA A 5 -41.53 -35.30 46.29
C ALA A 5 -40.26 -35.61 45.51
N LEU A 6 -40.37 -35.95 44.19
CA LEU A 6 -39.29 -36.07 43.28
C LEU A 6 -38.95 -34.64 42.72
N LEU A 7 -37.76 -34.14 43.05
CA LEU A 7 -37.18 -32.97 42.40
C LEU A 7 -36.55 -33.43 41.08
N LEU A 8 -37.13 -33.02 39.95
CA LEU A 8 -36.51 -33.09 38.62
C LEU A 8 -35.51 -31.93 38.47
N VAL A 9 -34.22 -32.24 38.54
CA VAL A 9 -33.15 -31.31 38.14
C VAL A 9 -33.04 -31.36 36.61
N GLY A 10 -33.60 -30.35 35.93
CA GLY A 10 -33.44 -30.15 34.48
C GLY A 10 -32.04 -29.68 34.16
N SER A 11 -31.19 -30.56 33.63
CA SER A 11 -29.91 -30.17 33.01
C SER A 11 -30.20 -29.40 31.72
N MET A 12 -30.06 -28.07 31.73
CA MET A 12 -29.99 -27.29 30.51
C MET A 12 -28.70 -27.64 29.80
N LEU A 13 -28.76 -28.49 28.79
CA LEU A 13 -27.74 -28.67 27.80
C LEU A 13 -27.62 -27.33 27.00
N ALA A 14 -26.58 -26.56 27.29
CA ALA A 14 -26.22 -25.41 26.44
C ALA A 14 -25.95 -25.96 25.04
N ALA A 15 -26.79 -25.60 24.07
CA ALA A 15 -26.55 -25.88 22.66
C ALA A 15 -25.20 -25.27 22.29
N PRO A 16 -24.34 -25.95 21.49
CA PRO A 16 -23.11 -25.37 21.00
C PRO A 16 -23.48 -24.11 20.22
N ALA A 17 -22.96 -22.96 20.65
CA ALA A 17 -23.05 -21.74 19.88
C ALA A 17 -22.35 -21.99 18.53
N PHE A 18 -23.13 -22.18 17.47
CA PHE A 18 -22.61 -22.18 16.13
C PHE A 18 -21.84 -20.84 15.98
N ALA A 19 -20.53 -20.93 15.76
CA ALA A 19 -19.69 -19.75 15.46
C ALA A 19 -20.37 -19.01 14.30
N ARG A 20 -20.88 -17.82 14.56
CA ARG A 20 -21.46 -16.97 13.52
C ARG A 20 -20.32 -16.57 12.59
N GLU A 21 -20.40 -16.97 11.34
CA GLU A 21 -19.40 -16.59 10.32
C GLU A 21 -19.46 -15.07 10.15
N ALA A 22 -18.39 -14.38 10.53
CA ALA A 22 -18.32 -12.92 10.41
C ALA A 22 -18.26 -12.55 8.92
N ARG A 23 -19.12 -11.63 8.51
CA ARG A 23 -19.20 -11.16 7.12
C ARG A 23 -18.15 -10.10 6.88
N VAL A 24 -16.95 -10.50 6.40
CA VAL A 24 -15.78 -9.62 6.25
C VAL A 24 -15.58 -9.12 4.82
N GLU A 25 -16.30 -9.65 3.84
CA GLU A 25 -16.22 -9.21 2.45
C GLU A 25 -16.70 -7.77 2.32
N GLU A 26 -15.87 -6.91 1.70
CA GLU A 26 -16.08 -5.48 1.55
C GLU A 26 -16.32 -4.70 2.86
N ALA A 27 -16.15 -5.33 4.03
CA ALA A 27 -16.36 -4.67 5.32
C ALA A 27 -15.29 -3.61 5.57
N SER A 28 -15.72 -2.38 5.91
CA SER A 28 -14.85 -1.29 6.38
C SER A 28 -14.40 -1.53 7.83
N ILE A 29 -13.42 -0.77 8.30
CA ILE A 29 -13.04 -0.77 9.72
C ILE A 29 -14.25 -0.44 10.59
N ALA A 30 -15.09 0.53 10.18
CA ALA A 30 -16.29 0.91 10.90
C ALA A 30 -17.33 -0.22 10.99
N ASP A 31 -17.50 -1.01 9.92
CA ASP A 31 -18.40 -2.17 9.91
C ASP A 31 -17.90 -3.25 10.88
N LEU A 32 -16.60 -3.55 10.85
CA LEU A 32 -15.98 -4.53 11.74
C LEU A 32 -16.07 -4.10 13.21
N ASP A 33 -15.80 -2.83 13.50
CA ASP A 33 -15.95 -2.26 14.84
C ASP A 33 -17.41 -2.33 15.32
N ALA A 34 -18.37 -2.00 14.45
CA ALA A 34 -19.80 -2.11 14.74
C ALA A 34 -20.24 -3.55 15.01
N MET A 35 -19.67 -4.55 14.30
CA MET A 35 -19.93 -5.97 14.60
C MET A 35 -19.45 -6.34 16.00
N MET A 36 -18.24 -5.92 16.37
CA MET A 36 -17.67 -6.17 17.70
C MET A 36 -18.44 -5.43 18.80
N ALA A 37 -18.81 -4.17 18.57
CA ALA A 37 -19.58 -3.37 19.53
C ALA A 37 -20.99 -3.94 19.80
N LYS A 38 -21.64 -4.48 18.76
CA LYS A 38 -22.97 -5.13 18.86
C LYS A 38 -22.89 -6.57 19.34
N GLY A 39 -21.69 -7.14 19.54
CA GLY A 39 -21.50 -8.55 19.91
C GLY A 39 -21.97 -9.55 18.84
N THR A 40 -22.10 -9.13 17.57
CA THR A 40 -22.48 -10.00 16.46
C THR A 40 -21.27 -10.78 15.91
N ALA A 41 -20.05 -10.32 16.14
CA ALA A 41 -18.80 -11.03 15.92
C ALA A 41 -17.76 -10.54 16.94
N THR A 42 -16.80 -11.38 17.28
CA THR A 42 -15.61 -11.03 18.06
C THR A 42 -14.45 -10.69 17.12
N SER A 43 -13.38 -10.08 17.64
CA SER A 43 -12.13 -9.91 16.88
C SER A 43 -11.57 -11.26 16.41
N GLN A 44 -11.68 -12.31 17.24
CA GLN A 44 -11.31 -13.67 16.84
C GLN A 44 -12.16 -14.19 15.67
N ASP A 45 -13.47 -13.95 15.64
CA ASP A 45 -14.34 -14.39 14.55
C ASP A 45 -14.00 -13.68 13.24
N ILE A 46 -13.76 -12.36 13.31
CA ILE A 46 -13.31 -11.55 12.18
C ILE A 46 -11.95 -12.07 11.65
N THR A 47 -11.00 -12.31 12.56
CA THR A 47 -9.67 -12.83 12.19
C THR A 47 -9.77 -14.19 11.53
N ARG A 48 -10.58 -15.13 12.08
CA ARG A 48 -10.82 -16.44 11.46
C ARG A 48 -11.46 -16.32 10.07
N ALA A 49 -12.40 -15.40 9.89
CA ALA A 49 -13.05 -15.20 8.59
C ALA A 49 -12.06 -14.71 7.53
N TYR A 50 -11.17 -13.77 7.86
CA TYR A 50 -10.11 -13.35 6.94
C TYR A 50 -9.10 -14.47 6.65
N LEU A 51 -8.66 -15.22 7.66
CA LEU A 51 -7.77 -16.37 7.46
C LEU A 51 -8.42 -17.44 6.56
N ALA A 52 -9.71 -17.70 6.71
CA ALA A 52 -10.45 -18.62 5.85
C ALA A 52 -10.52 -18.13 4.39
N ARG A 53 -10.72 -16.80 4.17
CA ARG A 53 -10.68 -16.21 2.83
C ARG A 53 -9.29 -16.34 2.19
N ILE A 54 -8.24 -16.03 2.93
CA ILE A 54 -6.85 -16.23 2.47
C ILE A 54 -6.62 -17.68 2.06
N ALA A 55 -6.99 -18.64 2.92
CA ALA A 55 -6.83 -20.07 2.63
C ALA A 55 -7.63 -20.55 1.39
N ALA A 56 -8.80 -19.95 1.13
CA ALA A 56 -9.64 -20.30 0.00
C ALA A 56 -9.20 -19.68 -1.33
N MET A 57 -8.56 -18.50 -1.31
CA MET A 57 -8.40 -17.68 -2.52
C MET A 57 -6.95 -17.33 -2.85
N ASP A 58 -6.03 -17.39 -1.89
CA ASP A 58 -4.65 -16.95 -2.11
C ASP A 58 -3.80 -18.01 -2.84
N ARG A 59 -3.88 -19.28 -2.42
CA ARG A 59 -3.18 -20.42 -3.06
C ARG A 59 -4.14 -21.38 -3.75
N LYS A 60 -5.45 -21.22 -3.52
CA LYS A 60 -6.54 -21.97 -4.15
C LYS A 60 -7.46 -20.99 -4.87
N GLY A 61 -8.55 -21.48 -5.47
CA GLY A 61 -9.48 -20.63 -6.23
C GLY A 61 -8.77 -19.75 -7.25
N PRO A 62 -8.88 -18.40 -7.17
CA PRO A 62 -8.25 -17.47 -8.10
C PRO A 62 -6.71 -17.45 -7.99
N LYS A 63 -6.14 -18.00 -6.92
CA LYS A 63 -4.68 -18.12 -6.69
C LYS A 63 -3.99 -16.76 -6.76
N LEU A 64 -4.46 -15.80 -5.96
CA LEU A 64 -4.00 -14.40 -6.00
C LEU A 64 -2.52 -14.23 -5.61
N ARG A 65 -1.96 -15.13 -4.77
CA ARG A 65 -0.58 -15.06 -4.27
C ARG A 65 -0.23 -13.71 -3.63
N ALA A 66 -1.21 -13.12 -2.98
CA ALA A 66 -1.09 -11.80 -2.34
C ALA A 66 -0.48 -11.88 -0.93
N VAL A 67 -0.56 -13.04 -0.26
CA VAL A 67 -0.05 -13.26 1.11
C VAL A 67 1.13 -14.22 1.07
N ILE A 68 2.25 -13.80 1.68
CA ILE A 68 3.49 -14.59 1.71
C ILE A 68 3.63 -15.40 3.00
N ALA A 69 3.14 -14.84 4.13
CA ALA A 69 3.11 -15.50 5.42
C ALA A 69 1.89 -15.06 6.25
N VAL A 70 1.36 -15.97 7.05
CA VAL A 70 0.29 -15.71 8.03
C VAL A 70 0.92 -15.65 9.41
N ASN A 71 0.51 -14.69 10.24
CA ASN A 71 0.99 -14.56 11.61
C ASN A 71 0.45 -15.71 12.46
N PRO A 72 1.31 -16.54 13.06
CA PRO A 72 0.88 -17.64 13.94
C PRO A 72 0.14 -17.13 15.19
N ASP A 73 0.41 -15.90 15.63
CA ASP A 73 -0.16 -15.31 16.84
C ASP A 73 -1.41 -14.45 16.59
N ALA A 74 -1.88 -14.32 15.34
CA ALA A 74 -3.01 -13.47 14.98
C ALA A 74 -4.28 -13.74 15.81
N LEU A 75 -4.60 -15.00 16.06
CA LEU A 75 -5.77 -15.36 16.88
C LEU A 75 -5.58 -15.02 18.38
N ALA A 76 -4.36 -15.11 18.90
CA ALA A 76 -4.05 -14.73 20.28
C ALA A 76 -4.12 -13.19 20.45
N GLU A 77 -3.63 -12.43 19.47
CA GLU A 77 -3.76 -10.96 19.43
C GLU A 77 -5.24 -10.54 19.38
N ALA A 78 -6.04 -11.19 18.55
CA ALA A 78 -7.48 -10.97 18.47
C ALA A 78 -8.20 -11.28 19.80
N GLN A 79 -7.83 -12.40 20.47
CA GLN A 79 -8.35 -12.74 21.78
C GLN A 79 -8.03 -11.67 22.84
N ALA A 80 -6.84 -11.11 22.80
CA ALA A 80 -6.45 -10.02 23.70
C ALA A 80 -7.32 -8.76 23.48
N SER A 81 -7.67 -8.45 22.24
CA SER A 81 -8.62 -7.38 21.92
C SER A 81 -10.02 -7.69 22.47
N ASP A 82 -10.53 -8.90 22.26
CA ASP A 82 -11.83 -9.31 22.79
C ASP A 82 -11.89 -9.17 24.32
N ALA A 83 -10.80 -9.53 25.02
CA ALA A 83 -10.68 -9.35 26.47
C ALA A 83 -10.71 -7.86 26.88
N ARG A 84 -10.00 -6.97 26.14
CA ARG A 84 -10.04 -5.52 26.38
C ARG A 84 -11.45 -4.96 26.17
N ARG A 85 -12.11 -5.32 25.05
CA ARG A 85 -13.50 -4.90 24.77
C ARG A 85 -14.47 -5.33 25.87
N LYS A 86 -14.37 -6.57 26.31
CA LYS A 86 -15.19 -7.09 27.44
C LYS A 86 -14.95 -6.29 28.73
N ALA A 87 -13.74 -5.81 28.95
CA ALA A 87 -13.37 -4.99 30.11
C ALA A 87 -13.70 -3.49 29.94
N GLY A 88 -14.25 -3.06 28.79
CA GLY A 88 -14.50 -1.65 28.46
C GLY A 88 -13.22 -0.82 28.25
N LYS A 89 -12.10 -1.47 27.87
CA LYS A 89 -10.76 -0.86 27.74
C LYS A 89 -10.25 -0.93 26.28
N THR A 90 -11.07 -0.57 25.31
CA THR A 90 -10.66 -0.48 23.90
C THR A 90 -9.59 0.58 23.70
N LEU A 91 -8.66 0.33 22.77
CA LEU A 91 -7.50 1.18 22.47
C LEU A 91 -7.77 2.18 21.33
N GLY A 92 -8.91 2.09 20.67
CA GLY A 92 -9.28 2.96 19.57
C GLY A 92 -9.90 2.21 18.40
N PRO A 93 -10.09 2.86 17.23
CA PRO A 93 -10.80 2.28 16.10
C PRO A 93 -10.08 1.09 15.43
N LEU A 94 -8.78 0.90 15.68
CA LEU A 94 -8.03 -0.27 15.19
C LEU A 94 -8.01 -1.44 16.17
N ASP A 95 -8.55 -1.30 17.40
CA ASP A 95 -8.48 -2.39 18.38
C ASP A 95 -9.26 -3.61 17.91
N GLY A 96 -8.52 -4.69 17.64
CA GLY A 96 -9.07 -5.96 17.14
C GLY A 96 -9.28 -6.03 15.63
N ILE A 97 -8.84 -5.02 14.88
CA ILE A 97 -8.91 -5.01 13.42
C ILE A 97 -7.69 -5.69 12.81
N PRO A 98 -7.86 -6.73 11.97
CA PRO A 98 -6.76 -7.37 11.26
C PRO A 98 -6.15 -6.46 10.18
N VAL A 99 -4.81 -6.32 10.22
CA VAL A 99 -4.00 -5.53 9.28
C VAL A 99 -2.93 -6.41 8.65
N LEU A 100 -2.76 -6.31 7.34
CA LEU A 100 -1.68 -6.96 6.61
C LEU A 100 -0.50 -6.00 6.43
N ILE A 101 0.73 -6.54 6.47
CA ILE A 101 1.98 -5.77 6.44
C ILE A 101 2.82 -6.24 5.25
N LYS A 102 3.30 -5.32 4.41
CA LYS A 102 4.19 -5.65 3.28
C LYS A 102 5.47 -6.34 3.77
N ASP A 103 5.96 -7.32 3.04
CA ASP A 103 7.06 -8.20 3.49
C ASP A 103 8.46 -7.57 3.41
N ASN A 104 8.55 -6.28 3.26
CA ASN A 104 9.78 -5.52 3.50
C ASN A 104 9.77 -4.73 4.83
N ILE A 105 8.69 -4.82 5.62
CA ILE A 105 8.55 -4.17 6.94
C ILE A 105 8.70 -5.25 8.02
N GLU A 106 9.61 -5.08 8.96
CA GLU A 106 9.85 -6.06 10.01
C GLU A 106 8.67 -6.22 10.96
N THR A 107 8.38 -7.50 11.28
CA THR A 107 7.43 -7.90 12.31
C THR A 107 8.09 -8.96 13.19
N ARG A 108 7.90 -8.88 14.49
CA ARG A 108 8.55 -9.79 15.45
C ARG A 108 8.19 -11.26 15.28
N ASP A 109 7.01 -11.54 14.71
CA ASP A 109 6.42 -12.87 14.66
C ASP A 109 6.76 -13.65 13.38
N MET A 110 7.23 -12.95 12.34
CA MET A 110 7.45 -13.53 11.00
C MET A 110 8.79 -13.08 10.42
N ALA A 111 9.30 -13.84 9.45
CA ALA A 111 10.44 -13.40 8.65
C ALA A 111 10.06 -12.16 7.81
N THR A 112 11.05 -11.31 7.52
CA THR A 112 10.93 -10.18 6.59
C THR A 112 11.90 -10.41 5.46
N THR A 113 11.37 -10.79 4.30
CA THR A 113 12.19 -11.41 3.24
C THR A 113 12.43 -10.49 2.04
N ALA A 114 11.72 -9.35 1.94
CA ALA A 114 11.68 -8.55 0.72
C ALA A 114 11.39 -9.38 -0.55
N GLY A 115 10.77 -10.56 -0.38
CA GLY A 115 10.47 -11.52 -1.45
C GLY A 115 11.63 -12.40 -1.88
N SER A 116 12.86 -12.18 -1.42
CA SER A 116 14.06 -12.90 -1.83
C SER A 116 14.41 -14.05 -0.88
N LEU A 117 14.93 -15.13 -1.46
CA LEU A 117 15.50 -16.27 -0.71
C LEU A 117 16.74 -15.86 0.10
N ALA A 118 17.43 -14.79 -0.28
CA ALA A 118 18.58 -14.26 0.48
C ALA A 118 18.18 -13.85 1.90
N LEU A 119 16.93 -13.44 2.11
CA LEU A 119 16.38 -13.03 3.40
C LEU A 119 15.33 -14.01 3.98
N LYS A 120 15.19 -15.23 3.44
CA LYS A 120 14.16 -16.18 3.88
C LYS A 120 14.19 -16.48 5.39
N ASP A 121 15.37 -16.42 6.00
CA ASP A 121 15.61 -16.70 7.41
C ASP A 121 15.76 -15.42 8.26
N ASN A 122 15.39 -14.26 7.74
CA ASN A 122 15.46 -12.95 8.42
C ASN A 122 14.35 -12.80 9.45
N ARG A 123 14.47 -13.54 10.58
CA ARG A 123 13.57 -13.47 11.73
C ARG A 123 14.24 -12.63 12.82
N THR A 124 14.01 -11.32 12.80
CA THR A 124 14.68 -10.38 13.71
C THR A 124 14.10 -10.39 15.13
N GLY A 125 12.87 -10.90 15.32
CA GLY A 125 12.19 -10.90 16.61
C GLY A 125 11.77 -9.49 17.08
N ARG A 126 11.82 -8.49 16.20
CA ARG A 126 11.47 -7.10 16.48
C ARG A 126 10.40 -6.59 15.52
N ASP A 127 9.63 -5.61 15.96
CA ASP A 127 8.71 -4.86 15.10
C ASP A 127 9.42 -3.60 14.57
N ALA A 128 9.19 -3.24 13.32
CA ALA A 128 9.44 -1.88 12.84
C ALA A 128 8.59 -0.89 13.66
N PRO A 129 9.05 0.35 13.93
CA PRO A 129 8.29 1.33 14.71
C PRO A 129 6.85 1.53 14.21
N VAL A 130 6.62 1.55 12.91
CA VAL A 130 5.27 1.63 12.34
C VAL A 130 4.38 0.45 12.77
N VAL A 131 4.92 -0.77 12.85
CA VAL A 131 4.17 -1.96 13.32
C VAL A 131 3.93 -1.88 14.82
N ALA A 132 4.91 -1.40 15.58
CA ALA A 132 4.77 -1.19 17.02
C ALA A 132 3.67 -0.16 17.34
N GLU A 133 3.56 0.95 16.58
CA GLU A 133 2.47 1.92 16.72
C GLU A 133 1.10 1.30 16.40
N LEU A 134 1.00 0.50 15.34
CA LEU A 134 -0.25 -0.23 15.02
C LEU A 134 -0.68 -1.16 16.16
N ARG A 135 0.27 -1.92 16.74
CA ARG A 135 -0.01 -2.78 17.91
C ARG A 135 -0.42 -1.98 19.14
N LYS A 136 0.15 -0.79 19.37
CA LYS A 136 -0.30 0.13 20.44
C LYS A 136 -1.74 0.57 20.23
N GLY A 137 -2.18 0.74 18.97
CA GLY A 137 -3.57 0.99 18.60
C GLY A 137 -4.48 -0.23 18.68
N GLY A 138 -3.92 -1.41 19.03
CA GLY A 138 -4.66 -2.66 19.19
C GLY A 138 -4.90 -3.43 17.88
N ALA A 139 -4.27 -3.05 16.78
CA ALA A 139 -4.35 -3.79 15.52
C ALA A 139 -3.86 -5.24 15.70
N VAL A 140 -4.54 -6.17 15.03
CA VAL A 140 -4.11 -7.58 14.91
C VAL A 140 -3.24 -7.69 13.65
N ILE A 141 -1.96 -8.02 13.81
CA ILE A 141 -1.10 -8.26 12.66
C ILE A 141 -1.47 -9.61 12.04
N LEU A 142 -2.14 -9.57 10.88
CA LEU A 142 -2.71 -10.79 10.28
C LEU A 142 -1.66 -11.62 9.51
N GLY A 143 -0.69 -10.95 8.90
CA GLY A 143 0.32 -11.62 8.08
C GLY A 143 1.15 -10.64 7.26
N LYS A 144 2.02 -11.20 6.40
CA LYS A 144 2.90 -10.49 5.48
C LYS A 144 2.36 -10.61 4.06
N THR A 145 2.30 -9.49 3.34
CA THR A 145 1.89 -9.49 1.92
C THR A 145 3.07 -9.65 1.00
N ASN A 146 2.84 -10.36 -0.12
CA ASN A 146 3.79 -10.47 -1.21
C ASN A 146 4.07 -9.10 -1.85
N LEU A 147 5.18 -8.99 -2.56
CA LEU A 147 5.64 -7.73 -3.15
C LEU A 147 6.43 -8.02 -4.44
N SER A 148 6.69 -7.00 -5.24
CA SER A 148 7.78 -7.09 -6.20
C SER A 148 9.08 -7.25 -5.43
N GLU A 149 9.86 -8.26 -5.77
CA GLU A 149 11.10 -8.59 -5.06
C GLU A 149 12.03 -7.38 -4.94
N TRP A 150 12.64 -7.21 -3.73
CA TRP A 150 13.46 -6.04 -3.40
C TRP A 150 12.78 -4.69 -3.72
N ALA A 151 11.45 -4.63 -3.52
CA ALA A 151 10.63 -3.47 -3.84
C ALA A 151 10.78 -2.97 -5.30
N ASN A 152 11.06 -3.87 -6.23
CA ASN A 152 11.18 -3.66 -7.68
C ASN A 152 12.49 -2.99 -8.15
N ILE A 153 13.49 -2.77 -7.27
CA ILE A 153 14.72 -2.03 -7.61
C ILE A 153 15.82 -2.91 -8.20
N ARG A 154 15.67 -4.24 -8.29
CA ARG A 154 16.75 -5.12 -8.74
C ARG A 154 17.08 -4.99 -10.23
N SER A 155 16.09 -4.76 -11.07
CA SER A 155 16.20 -4.79 -12.53
C SER A 155 15.25 -3.78 -13.21
N THR A 156 15.69 -3.17 -14.31
CA THR A 156 14.84 -2.36 -15.19
C THR A 156 13.81 -3.20 -15.98
N LYS A 157 13.97 -4.54 -15.95
CA LYS A 157 13.05 -5.50 -16.59
C LYS A 157 12.26 -6.30 -15.55
N ALA A 158 12.19 -5.80 -14.31
CA ALA A 158 11.43 -6.44 -13.25
C ALA A 158 9.96 -6.63 -13.65
N ILE A 159 9.36 -7.70 -13.11
CA ILE A 159 7.93 -7.98 -13.25
C ILE A 159 7.27 -7.60 -11.93
N SER A 160 6.49 -6.53 -11.95
CA SER A 160 5.78 -6.04 -10.77
C SER A 160 4.90 -7.15 -10.17
N GLY A 161 5.03 -7.34 -8.86
CA GLY A 161 4.30 -8.36 -8.11
C GLY A 161 4.94 -9.75 -8.12
N TRP A 162 6.05 -9.96 -8.81
CA TRP A 162 6.78 -11.22 -8.72
C TRP A 162 7.85 -11.18 -7.62
N SER A 163 7.97 -12.30 -6.90
CA SER A 163 9.07 -12.55 -5.97
C SER A 163 9.43 -14.04 -5.93
N ALA A 164 10.69 -14.37 -5.64
CA ALA A 164 11.17 -15.76 -5.57
C ALA A 164 10.41 -16.57 -4.51
N ILE A 165 10.06 -15.97 -3.38
CA ILE A 165 9.32 -16.66 -2.30
C ILE A 165 7.82 -16.72 -2.60
N GLY A 166 7.21 -15.63 -3.05
CA GLY A 166 5.75 -15.50 -3.19
C GLY A 166 5.19 -15.95 -4.53
N GLY A 167 6.02 -15.89 -5.59
CA GLY A 167 5.57 -15.99 -6.99
C GLY A 167 4.86 -14.71 -7.43
N LEU A 168 4.16 -14.76 -8.56
CA LEU A 168 3.51 -13.60 -9.18
C LEU A 168 2.13 -13.33 -8.59
N VAL A 169 1.90 -12.13 -8.05
CA VAL A 169 0.60 -11.64 -7.58
C VAL A 169 -0.33 -11.42 -8.77
N ARG A 170 -1.58 -11.83 -8.63
CA ARG A 170 -2.61 -11.63 -9.64
C ARG A 170 -3.56 -10.51 -9.25
N ASN A 171 -4.00 -9.74 -10.24
CA ASN A 171 -4.98 -8.69 -10.03
C ASN A 171 -6.39 -9.30 -9.81
N PRO A 172 -7.10 -8.96 -8.71
CA PRO A 172 -8.43 -9.51 -8.43
C PRO A 172 -9.52 -9.11 -9.43
N TYR A 173 -9.34 -8.03 -10.20
CA TYR A 173 -10.30 -7.61 -11.22
C TYR A 173 -10.20 -8.48 -12.47
N ALA A 174 -8.96 -8.81 -12.89
CA ALA A 174 -8.70 -9.71 -14.01
C ALA A 174 -7.38 -10.46 -13.75
N LEU A 175 -7.45 -11.79 -13.66
CA LEU A 175 -6.37 -12.66 -13.19
C LEU A 175 -5.18 -12.74 -14.16
N ASP A 176 -5.33 -12.27 -15.39
CA ASP A 176 -4.28 -12.11 -16.40
C ASP A 176 -3.58 -10.75 -16.33
N ARG A 177 -4.03 -9.86 -15.44
CA ARG A 177 -3.50 -8.50 -15.30
C ARG A 177 -2.54 -8.36 -14.13
N ASN A 178 -1.60 -7.43 -14.28
CA ASN A 178 -0.67 -7.06 -13.25
C ASN A 178 -1.36 -6.24 -12.14
N SER A 179 -0.93 -6.45 -10.91
CA SER A 179 -1.41 -5.70 -9.74
C SER A 179 -0.60 -4.42 -9.50
N CYS A 180 0.31 -4.06 -10.42
CA CYS A 180 1.39 -3.12 -10.18
C CYS A 180 2.25 -3.52 -8.97
N GLY A 181 3.18 -2.68 -8.60
CA GLY A 181 4.09 -2.92 -7.47
C GLY A 181 4.73 -1.61 -6.96
N SER A 182 5.56 -1.75 -5.99
CA SER A 182 6.01 -2.99 -5.37
C SER A 182 5.09 -3.53 -4.26
N SER A 183 4.08 -2.79 -3.74
CA SER A 183 3.13 -3.29 -2.73
C SER A 183 1.98 -4.11 -3.35
N SER A 184 2.31 -4.99 -4.30
CA SER A 184 1.37 -5.76 -5.13
C SER A 184 0.41 -6.61 -4.30
N GLY A 185 0.98 -7.36 -3.34
CA GLY A 185 0.19 -8.21 -2.46
C GLY A 185 -0.69 -7.41 -1.50
N SER A 186 -0.22 -6.25 -1.00
CA SER A 186 -1.06 -5.36 -0.16
C SER A 186 -2.27 -4.87 -0.94
N GLY A 187 -2.07 -4.42 -2.19
CA GLY A 187 -3.17 -4.01 -3.08
C GLY A 187 -4.15 -5.15 -3.37
N ALA A 188 -3.65 -6.28 -3.88
CA ALA A 188 -4.50 -7.43 -4.23
C ALA A 188 -5.25 -8.01 -3.01
N ALA A 189 -4.59 -8.10 -1.84
CA ALA A 189 -5.19 -8.62 -0.61
C ALA A 189 -6.35 -7.76 -0.11
N VAL A 190 -6.17 -6.43 -0.05
CA VAL A 190 -7.23 -5.51 0.39
C VAL A 190 -8.39 -5.50 -0.61
N ALA A 191 -8.11 -5.48 -1.91
CA ALA A 191 -9.13 -5.55 -2.95
C ALA A 191 -9.95 -6.86 -2.87
N ALA A 192 -9.28 -7.99 -2.54
CA ALA A 192 -9.93 -9.29 -2.36
C ALA A 192 -10.57 -9.49 -0.98
N SER A 193 -10.58 -8.46 -0.13
CA SER A 193 -11.09 -8.55 1.26
C SER A 193 -10.38 -9.64 2.07
N PHE A 194 -9.02 -9.72 1.99
CA PHE A 194 -8.21 -10.54 2.91
C PHE A 194 -7.92 -9.79 4.22
N SER A 195 -8.13 -8.50 4.21
CA SER A 195 -8.18 -7.57 5.36
C SER A 195 -8.98 -6.33 4.97
N ALA A 196 -9.32 -5.49 5.93
CA ALA A 196 -9.92 -4.19 5.65
C ALA A 196 -8.88 -3.21 5.08
N VAL A 197 -7.65 -3.26 5.59
CA VAL A 197 -6.54 -2.37 5.27
C VAL A 197 -5.22 -3.13 5.27
N ALA A 198 -4.21 -2.56 4.62
CA ALA A 198 -2.84 -3.04 4.65
C ALA A 198 -1.84 -1.88 4.67
N VAL A 199 -0.63 -2.16 5.11
CA VAL A 199 0.52 -1.24 4.99
C VAL A 199 1.36 -1.68 3.80
N GLY A 200 1.60 -0.74 2.88
CA GLY A 200 2.60 -0.84 1.82
C GLY A 200 3.83 0.00 2.13
N THR A 201 4.76 0.07 1.19
CA THR A 201 5.86 1.05 1.17
C THR A 201 5.97 1.64 -0.21
N GLU A 202 6.38 2.89 -0.29
CA GLU A 202 6.64 3.57 -1.54
C GLU A 202 7.98 4.28 -1.51
N THR A 203 8.73 4.11 -2.59
CA THR A 203 9.88 4.93 -2.97
C THR A 203 9.46 5.85 -4.11
N ASP A 204 8.89 5.27 -5.18
CA ASP A 204 8.20 5.95 -6.28
C ASP A 204 7.07 5.06 -6.80
N GLY A 205 5.82 5.45 -6.54
CA GLY A 205 4.61 4.79 -7.03
C GLY A 205 4.19 3.51 -6.29
N SER A 206 5.01 2.96 -5.41
CA SER A 206 4.81 1.60 -4.87
C SER A 206 3.65 1.40 -3.88
N VAL A 207 2.93 2.46 -3.48
CA VAL A 207 1.64 2.41 -2.77
C VAL A 207 0.52 2.85 -3.70
N VAL A 208 0.72 3.98 -4.39
CA VAL A 208 -0.36 4.59 -5.17
C VAL A 208 -0.65 3.81 -6.46
N CYS A 209 0.36 3.23 -7.13
CA CYS A 209 0.14 2.41 -8.33
C CYS A 209 -0.63 1.12 -8.01
N PRO A 210 -0.20 0.23 -7.07
CA PRO A 210 -0.99 -0.95 -6.74
C PRO A 210 -2.36 -0.60 -6.13
N SER A 211 -2.51 0.55 -5.46
CA SER A 211 -3.84 1.01 -5.03
C SER A 211 -4.73 1.36 -6.19
N SER A 212 -4.26 2.17 -7.14
CA SER A 212 -5.00 2.53 -8.36
C SER A 212 -5.43 1.30 -9.15
N MET A 213 -4.49 0.39 -9.43
CA MET A 213 -4.73 -0.79 -10.27
C MET A 213 -5.53 -1.91 -9.58
N ASN A 214 -5.75 -1.82 -8.27
CA ASN A 214 -6.62 -2.73 -7.53
C ASN A 214 -7.89 -2.03 -7.00
N GLY A 215 -8.23 -0.84 -7.51
CA GLY A 215 -9.45 -0.12 -7.15
C GLY A 215 -9.53 0.27 -5.67
N LEU A 216 -8.41 0.75 -5.13
CA LEU A 216 -8.24 1.11 -3.73
C LEU A 216 -7.86 2.58 -3.56
N VAL A 217 -8.01 3.03 -2.33
CA VAL A 217 -7.38 4.25 -1.81
C VAL A 217 -6.02 3.89 -1.25
N GLY A 218 -4.99 4.64 -1.65
CA GLY A 218 -3.64 4.52 -1.11
C GLY A 218 -3.03 5.89 -0.87
N LEU A 219 -2.38 6.05 0.26
CA LEU A 219 -1.68 7.29 0.61
C LEU A 219 -0.17 7.02 0.72
N LYS A 220 0.61 7.73 -0.11
CA LYS A 220 2.03 7.97 0.18
C LYS A 220 2.09 9.22 1.04
N PRO A 221 2.45 9.11 2.32
CA PRO A 221 2.52 10.29 3.19
C PRO A 221 3.66 11.23 2.80
N THR A 222 3.65 12.41 3.39
CA THR A 222 4.85 13.27 3.47
C THR A 222 6.00 12.49 4.10
N ILE A 223 7.18 12.53 3.47
CA ILE A 223 8.39 11.92 4.03
C ILE A 223 8.64 12.46 5.44
N GLY A 224 8.84 11.54 6.38
CA GLY A 224 9.00 11.87 7.79
C GLY A 224 7.73 11.82 8.64
N MET A 225 6.55 11.55 8.06
CA MET A 225 5.35 11.28 8.87
C MET A 225 5.40 9.90 9.53
N VAL A 226 5.99 8.91 8.85
CA VAL A 226 6.06 7.51 9.30
C VAL A 226 7.52 7.06 9.28
N SER A 227 7.96 6.38 10.35
CA SER A 227 9.32 5.85 10.46
C SER A 227 9.61 4.77 9.42
N ARG A 228 10.85 4.81 8.90
CA ARG A 228 11.43 3.81 7.98
C ARG A 228 12.38 2.85 8.68
N THR A 229 12.61 3.01 9.97
CA THR A 229 13.45 2.11 10.75
C THR A 229 12.94 0.68 10.65
N HIS A 230 13.84 -0.27 10.35
CA HIS A 230 13.50 -1.68 10.17
C HIS A 230 12.57 -1.98 8.99
N VAL A 231 12.60 -1.12 7.98
CA VAL A 231 12.07 -1.39 6.64
C VAL A 231 13.26 -1.72 5.74
N VAL A 232 13.17 -2.80 4.95
CA VAL A 232 14.20 -3.11 3.93
C VAL A 232 14.21 -1.97 2.92
N PRO A 233 15.33 -1.21 2.81
CA PRO A 233 15.34 0.08 2.14
C PRO A 233 15.59 0.01 0.64
N ILE A 234 15.19 1.08 -0.06
CA ILE A 234 15.75 1.50 -1.33
C ILE A 234 16.50 2.83 -1.12
N SER A 235 15.83 3.82 -0.54
CA SER A 235 16.34 5.19 -0.51
C SER A 235 15.83 5.94 0.73
N HIS A 236 16.75 6.39 1.58
CA HIS A 236 16.38 7.24 2.73
C HIS A 236 15.80 8.61 2.33
N SER A 237 15.95 9.02 1.08
CA SER A 237 15.37 10.27 0.57
C SER A 237 13.91 10.15 0.16
N GLN A 238 13.45 8.95 -0.24
CA GLN A 238 12.13 8.77 -0.85
C GLN A 238 11.26 7.70 -0.20
N ASP A 239 11.84 6.72 0.54
CA ASP A 239 11.07 5.64 1.15
C ASP A 239 10.10 6.13 2.22
N THR A 240 8.88 5.59 2.20
CA THR A 240 7.91 5.74 3.28
C THR A 240 6.93 4.56 3.34
N PRO A 241 6.58 4.04 4.53
CA PRO A 241 5.40 3.22 4.68
C PRO A 241 4.13 4.03 4.40
N GLY A 242 3.14 3.41 3.77
CA GLY A 242 1.87 4.06 3.43
C GLY A 242 0.66 3.15 3.61
N PRO A 243 -0.49 3.69 4.07
CA PRO A 243 -1.73 2.94 4.25
C PRO A 243 -2.46 2.71 2.93
N MET A 244 -3.06 1.53 2.79
CA MET A 244 -3.89 1.11 1.66
C MET A 244 -5.21 0.56 2.20
N GLY A 245 -6.34 0.99 1.64
CA GLY A 245 -7.69 0.62 2.09
C GLY A 245 -8.73 0.73 0.98
N ARG A 246 -9.96 0.28 1.26
CA ARG A 246 -11.07 0.40 0.29
C ARG A 246 -11.76 1.76 0.34
N SER A 247 -11.53 2.54 1.39
CA SER A 247 -12.10 3.89 1.53
C SER A 247 -11.09 4.88 2.10
N VAL A 248 -11.29 6.18 1.81
CA VAL A 248 -10.45 7.25 2.37
C VAL A 248 -10.54 7.25 3.90
N LYS A 249 -11.70 6.94 4.48
CA LYS A 249 -11.88 6.88 5.93
C LYS A 249 -11.03 5.76 6.55
N ASP A 250 -11.02 4.56 5.96
CA ASP A 250 -10.19 3.44 6.46
C ASP A 250 -8.70 3.76 6.38
N VAL A 251 -8.26 4.39 5.26
CA VAL A 251 -6.89 4.87 5.09
C VAL A 251 -6.53 5.93 6.14
N ALA A 252 -7.43 6.88 6.43
CA ALA A 252 -7.22 7.90 7.45
C ALA A 252 -7.12 7.31 8.88
N ILE A 253 -7.96 6.29 9.20
CA ILE A 253 -7.88 5.56 10.48
C ILE A 253 -6.52 4.87 10.61
N LEU A 254 -6.11 4.13 9.58
CA LEU A 254 -4.82 3.43 9.60
C LEU A 254 -3.67 4.42 9.72
N PHE A 255 -3.67 5.49 8.92
CA PHE A 255 -2.63 6.52 8.94
C PHE A 255 -2.51 7.22 10.30
N SER A 256 -3.63 7.52 10.97
CA SER A 256 -3.64 8.11 12.31
C SER A 256 -2.86 7.29 13.35
N ASN A 257 -2.77 5.97 13.12
CA ASN A 257 -2.06 5.03 13.99
C ASN A 257 -0.64 4.68 13.51
N MET A 258 -0.21 5.23 12.36
CA MET A 258 1.14 5.01 11.82
C MET A 258 2.09 6.16 12.13
N VAL A 259 1.55 7.38 12.32
CA VAL A 259 2.34 8.61 12.49
C VAL A 259 2.96 8.67 13.88
N ALA A 260 4.28 8.73 13.95
CA ALA A 260 5.03 8.94 15.19
C ALA A 260 6.47 9.37 14.88
N ALA A 261 7.04 10.18 15.78
CA ALA A 261 8.48 10.44 15.78
C ALA A 261 9.24 9.20 16.23
N ASP A 262 10.36 8.93 15.54
CA ASP A 262 11.30 7.86 15.86
C ASP A 262 12.72 8.44 15.93
N PRO A 263 13.38 8.38 17.11
CA PRO A 263 14.75 8.89 17.25
C PRO A 263 15.78 8.23 16.32
N ALA A 264 15.51 7.00 15.85
CA ALA A 264 16.38 6.29 14.92
C ALA A 264 16.20 6.72 13.45
N ASP A 265 15.10 7.40 13.12
CA ASP A 265 14.84 7.98 11.80
C ASP A 265 14.71 9.51 11.90
N SER A 266 15.80 10.21 11.61
CA SER A 266 15.88 11.67 11.75
C SER A 266 14.86 12.44 10.88
N ALA A 267 14.32 11.84 9.82
CA ALA A 267 13.28 12.45 9.00
C ALA A 267 11.97 12.63 9.80
N THR A 268 11.71 11.77 10.78
CA THR A 268 10.47 11.80 11.58
C THR A 268 10.49 12.78 12.74
N ARG A 269 11.59 13.54 12.91
CA ARG A 269 11.77 14.49 14.03
C ARG A 269 10.56 15.40 14.29
N ASP A 270 9.85 15.78 13.24
CA ASP A 270 8.70 16.67 13.30
C ASP A 270 7.34 15.94 13.24
N ALA A 271 7.32 14.60 13.11
CA ALA A 271 6.09 13.82 12.92
C ALA A 271 5.03 14.09 14.01
N ASP A 272 5.44 14.16 15.27
CA ASP A 272 4.51 14.39 16.39
C ASP A 272 3.80 15.75 16.35
N LYS A 273 4.37 16.76 15.65
CA LYS A 273 3.70 18.06 15.43
C LYS A 273 2.49 17.93 14.51
N TYR A 274 2.51 16.94 13.61
CA TYR A 274 1.47 16.70 12.61
C TYR A 274 0.58 15.50 12.97
N ARG A 275 0.95 14.73 13.99
CA ARG A 275 0.16 13.59 14.50
C ARG A 275 -1.20 14.09 14.98
N ARG A 276 -2.26 13.46 14.46
CA ARG A 276 -3.65 13.79 14.78
C ARG A 276 -4.58 12.64 14.40
N ASP A 277 -5.85 12.76 14.76
CA ASP A 277 -6.91 11.96 14.15
C ASP A 277 -7.23 12.54 12.76
N PHE A 278 -6.74 11.87 11.72
CA PHE A 278 -6.95 12.28 10.33
C PHE A 278 -8.40 12.08 9.86
N THR A 279 -9.24 11.41 10.63
CA THR A 279 -10.67 11.27 10.32
C THR A 279 -11.47 12.51 10.73
N ALA A 280 -11.00 13.26 11.73
CA ALA A 280 -11.71 14.43 12.28
C ALA A 280 -11.89 15.57 11.25
N GLY A 281 -11.04 15.62 10.22
CA GLY A 281 -11.13 16.65 9.16
C GLY A 281 -11.92 16.23 7.92
N LEU A 282 -12.39 14.99 7.84
CA LEU A 282 -13.10 14.47 6.66
C LEU A 282 -14.49 15.11 6.54
N SER A 283 -14.75 15.76 5.40
CA SER A 283 -16.01 16.44 5.11
C SER A 283 -16.37 16.32 3.63
N THR A 284 -17.65 16.10 3.35
CA THR A 284 -18.18 16.11 1.98
C THR A 284 -18.09 17.48 1.30
N ASP A 285 -17.98 18.55 2.08
CA ASP A 285 -17.85 19.94 1.59
C ASP A 285 -16.39 20.37 1.36
N ALA A 286 -15.43 19.48 1.53
CA ALA A 286 -13.99 19.83 1.50
C ALA A 286 -13.50 20.38 0.14
N LEU A 287 -14.23 20.13 -0.93
CA LEU A 287 -13.92 20.63 -2.29
C LEU A 287 -14.54 21.99 -2.61
N LYS A 288 -15.54 22.42 -1.83
CA LYS A 288 -16.29 23.64 -2.10
C LYS A 288 -15.41 24.89 -2.06
N GLY A 289 -15.34 25.62 -3.18
CA GLY A 289 -14.53 26.82 -3.36
C GLY A 289 -13.01 26.56 -3.41
N LYS A 290 -12.56 25.31 -3.39
CA LYS A 290 -11.13 24.96 -3.51
C LYS A 290 -10.65 25.12 -4.94
N ARG A 291 -9.54 25.83 -5.12
CA ARG A 291 -8.81 25.87 -6.39
C ARG A 291 -7.90 24.65 -6.46
N ILE A 292 -7.99 23.95 -7.58
CA ILE A 292 -7.25 22.70 -7.83
C ILE A 292 -6.53 22.83 -9.17
N ALA A 293 -5.22 22.65 -9.18
CA ALA A 293 -4.42 22.54 -10.39
C ALA A 293 -4.71 21.20 -11.09
N VAL A 294 -4.87 21.20 -12.40
CA VAL A 294 -5.23 20.01 -13.19
C VAL A 294 -4.16 19.78 -14.25
N LEU A 295 -3.56 18.59 -14.25
CA LEU A 295 -2.68 18.12 -15.32
C LEU A 295 -3.47 17.24 -16.30
N HIS A 296 -3.14 17.39 -17.58
CA HIS A 296 -3.69 16.59 -18.68
C HIS A 296 -2.54 15.84 -19.38
N PRO A 297 -2.02 14.74 -18.76
CA PRO A 297 -0.97 13.95 -19.42
C PRO A 297 -1.52 13.21 -20.64
N ASP A 298 -0.61 12.79 -21.53
CA ASP A 298 -0.98 11.93 -22.65
C ASP A 298 -1.51 10.60 -22.14
N MET A 299 -2.68 10.19 -22.67
CA MET A 299 -3.35 8.98 -22.24
C MET A 299 -4.29 8.43 -23.32
N PRO A 300 -4.62 7.12 -23.28
CA PRO A 300 -5.64 6.53 -24.17
C PRO A 300 -7.02 7.18 -23.99
N ASP A 301 -7.78 7.31 -25.07
CA ASP A 301 -9.10 7.97 -25.09
C ASP A 301 -10.07 7.43 -24.03
N ALA A 302 -10.06 6.11 -23.79
CA ALA A 302 -10.93 5.50 -22.80
C ALA A 302 -10.58 5.93 -21.36
N LEU A 303 -9.29 6.13 -21.06
CA LEU A 303 -8.83 6.67 -19.78
C LEU A 303 -9.16 8.15 -19.68
N LYS A 304 -8.96 8.92 -20.77
CA LYS A 304 -9.30 10.33 -20.85
C LYS A 304 -10.78 10.58 -20.55
N ALA A 305 -11.68 9.79 -21.15
CA ALA A 305 -13.10 9.90 -20.89
C ALA A 305 -13.44 9.66 -19.40
N GLN A 306 -12.79 8.70 -18.77
CA GLN A 306 -12.98 8.43 -17.33
C GLN A 306 -12.42 9.56 -16.45
N TYR A 307 -11.26 10.14 -16.84
CA TYR A 307 -10.68 11.28 -16.15
C TYR A 307 -11.56 12.54 -16.25
N GLU A 308 -12.07 12.86 -17.44
CA GLU A 308 -12.99 13.98 -17.62
C GLU A 308 -14.27 13.82 -16.79
N ALA A 309 -14.79 12.60 -16.68
CA ALA A 309 -15.91 12.31 -15.79
C ALA A 309 -15.56 12.57 -14.31
N ALA A 310 -14.33 12.21 -13.87
CA ALA A 310 -13.86 12.50 -12.53
C ALA A 310 -13.71 14.02 -12.28
N LEU A 311 -13.17 14.76 -13.24
CA LEU A 311 -13.10 16.23 -13.17
C LEU A 311 -14.48 16.88 -13.09
N ALA A 312 -15.48 16.33 -13.80
CA ALA A 312 -16.86 16.80 -13.71
C ALA A 312 -17.43 16.62 -12.29
N VAL A 313 -17.12 15.52 -11.59
CA VAL A 313 -17.49 15.33 -10.18
C VAL A 313 -16.85 16.40 -9.30
N LEU A 314 -15.55 16.69 -9.45
CA LEU A 314 -14.88 17.75 -8.68
C LEU A 314 -15.56 19.11 -8.88
N LYS A 315 -15.89 19.46 -10.13
CA LYS A 315 -16.63 20.71 -10.44
C LYS A 315 -18.02 20.72 -9.79
N ALA A 316 -18.74 19.61 -9.85
CA ALA A 316 -20.08 19.50 -9.23
C ALA A 316 -20.04 19.65 -7.70
N GLN A 317 -18.92 19.27 -7.06
CA GLN A 317 -18.68 19.49 -5.64
C GLN A 317 -18.17 20.91 -5.31
N GLY A 318 -18.16 21.81 -6.29
CA GLY A 318 -17.81 23.22 -6.12
C GLY A 318 -16.33 23.54 -6.19
N ALA A 319 -15.49 22.63 -6.68
CA ALA A 319 -14.08 22.90 -6.92
C ALA A 319 -13.90 23.82 -8.15
N ILE A 320 -12.89 24.70 -8.11
CA ILE A 320 -12.47 25.58 -9.20
C ILE A 320 -11.23 24.93 -9.82
N LEU A 321 -11.40 24.32 -10.98
CA LEU A 321 -10.32 23.62 -11.70
C LEU A 321 -9.53 24.61 -12.56
N VAL A 322 -8.20 24.54 -12.49
CA VAL A 322 -7.26 25.41 -13.22
C VAL A 322 -6.25 24.53 -13.93
N ASP A 323 -6.27 24.51 -15.25
CA ASP A 323 -5.33 23.73 -16.04
C ASP A 323 -3.91 24.27 -15.89
N VAL A 324 -2.95 23.37 -15.74
CA VAL A 324 -1.52 23.64 -15.66
C VAL A 324 -0.75 22.74 -16.62
N GLU A 325 0.43 23.15 -17.00
CA GLU A 325 1.34 22.33 -17.81
C GLU A 325 2.30 21.57 -16.93
N ALA A 326 2.60 20.32 -17.31
CA ALA A 326 3.62 19.53 -16.65
C ALA A 326 5.00 20.22 -16.75
N PRO A 327 5.82 20.15 -15.68
CA PRO A 327 7.19 20.65 -15.74
C PRO A 327 8.00 19.82 -16.73
N LYS A 328 8.98 20.46 -17.39
CA LYS A 328 9.93 19.73 -18.24
C LYS A 328 10.76 18.78 -17.36
N ASP A 329 11.11 17.61 -17.91
CA ASP A 329 11.95 16.66 -17.20
C ASP A 329 13.31 17.27 -16.80
N GLY A 330 14.01 17.92 -17.74
CA GLY A 330 15.29 18.59 -17.46
C GLY A 330 16.40 17.66 -16.96
N GLY A 331 16.24 16.34 -17.12
CA GLY A 331 17.09 15.29 -16.58
C GLY A 331 16.81 15.00 -15.09
N ARG A 332 15.57 15.13 -14.67
CA ARG A 332 15.09 14.82 -13.32
C ARG A 332 15.12 13.31 -13.09
N GLY A 333 14.59 12.52 -14.02
CA GLY A 333 14.55 11.05 -13.90
C GLY A 333 15.95 10.43 -13.85
N ASP A 334 16.90 10.89 -14.68
CA ASP A 334 18.29 10.42 -14.59
C ASP A 334 18.93 10.77 -13.24
N ALA A 335 18.65 11.97 -12.73
CA ALA A 335 19.17 12.41 -11.45
C ALA A 335 18.53 11.63 -10.27
N GLU A 336 17.23 11.34 -10.32
CA GLU A 336 16.58 10.45 -9.37
C GLU A 336 17.21 9.06 -9.37
N PHE A 337 17.38 8.48 -10.55
CA PHE A 337 17.93 7.12 -10.66
C PHE A 337 19.35 7.02 -10.10
N GLU A 338 20.18 8.07 -10.25
CA GLU A 338 21.49 8.13 -9.60
C GLU A 338 21.38 8.19 -8.08
N VAL A 339 20.41 8.96 -7.54
CA VAL A 339 20.13 9.00 -6.11
C VAL A 339 19.71 7.62 -5.60
N LEU A 340 18.75 6.97 -6.25
CA LEU A 340 18.23 5.66 -5.84
C LEU A 340 19.34 4.60 -5.82
N LYS A 341 20.20 4.52 -6.85
CA LYS A 341 21.31 3.56 -6.89
C LYS A 341 22.31 3.79 -5.75
N THR A 342 22.67 5.05 -5.50
CA THR A 342 23.68 5.39 -4.50
C THR A 342 23.17 5.16 -3.09
N GLU A 343 21.93 5.55 -2.81
CA GLU A 343 21.29 5.34 -1.51
C GLU A 343 20.99 3.85 -1.28
N LEU A 344 20.56 3.11 -2.30
CA LEU A 344 20.30 1.67 -2.21
C LEU A 344 21.52 0.92 -1.65
N LYS A 345 22.73 1.16 -2.20
CA LYS A 345 23.92 0.49 -1.69
C LYS A 345 24.18 0.81 -0.22
N ALA A 346 24.18 2.09 0.12
CA ALA A 346 24.51 2.54 1.47
C ALA A 346 23.48 2.06 2.51
N ASP A 347 22.19 2.21 2.20
CA ASP A 347 21.10 1.92 3.11
C ASP A 347 20.88 0.41 3.26
N LEU A 348 20.97 -0.35 2.15
CA LEU A 348 20.83 -1.81 2.19
C LEU A 348 21.99 -2.46 2.93
N ASP A 349 23.24 -2.03 2.72
CA ASP A 349 24.40 -2.52 3.47
C ASP A 349 24.21 -2.26 4.97
N ALA A 350 23.75 -1.07 5.34
CA ALA A 350 23.45 -0.72 6.74
C ALA A 350 22.32 -1.59 7.32
N TYR A 351 21.24 -1.82 6.59
CA TYR A 351 20.15 -2.70 7.01
C TYR A 351 20.61 -4.15 7.21
N LEU A 352 21.29 -4.70 6.21
CA LEU A 352 21.77 -6.10 6.22
C LEU A 352 22.72 -6.37 7.38
N ALA A 353 23.53 -5.39 7.79
CA ALA A 353 24.39 -5.50 8.96
C ALA A 353 23.63 -5.75 10.27
N THR A 354 22.33 -5.36 10.33
CA THR A 354 21.47 -5.53 11.53
C THR A 354 20.68 -6.84 11.55
N THR A 355 20.72 -7.64 10.47
CA THR A 355 19.97 -8.89 10.36
C THR A 355 20.57 -9.99 11.26
N PRO A 356 19.81 -11.03 11.67
CA PRO A 356 20.32 -12.11 12.50
C PRO A 356 21.38 -12.95 11.77
N GLU A 357 22.20 -13.69 12.53
CA GLU A 357 23.28 -14.54 11.97
C GLU A 357 22.79 -15.64 11.01
N SER A 358 21.51 -15.99 11.04
CA SER A 358 20.89 -16.90 10.08
C SER A 358 20.92 -16.35 8.65
N VAL A 359 20.85 -15.03 8.46
CA VAL A 359 21.03 -14.35 7.17
C VAL A 359 22.53 -14.29 6.86
N LYS A 360 22.93 -14.80 5.70
CA LYS A 360 24.35 -14.87 5.31
C LYS A 360 24.80 -13.71 4.41
N THR A 361 23.86 -13.02 3.80
CA THR A 361 24.10 -11.82 2.98
C THR A 361 24.13 -10.58 3.87
N ARG A 362 25.27 -9.89 3.94
CA ARG A 362 25.50 -8.73 4.82
C ARG A 362 25.71 -7.43 4.06
N THR A 363 25.86 -7.52 2.74
CA THR A 363 26.10 -6.40 1.84
C THR A 363 25.38 -6.64 0.51
N LEU A 364 25.15 -5.58 -0.26
CA LEU A 364 24.62 -5.66 -1.62
C LEU A 364 25.47 -6.59 -2.49
N ASP A 365 26.83 -6.52 -2.39
CA ASP A 365 27.72 -7.39 -3.15
C ASP A 365 27.49 -8.88 -2.83
N GLN A 366 27.19 -9.19 -1.56
CA GLN A 366 26.87 -10.58 -1.15
C GLN A 366 25.47 -11.00 -1.62
N VAL A 367 24.51 -10.09 -1.69
CA VAL A 367 23.18 -10.35 -2.32
C VAL A 367 23.36 -10.64 -3.81
N ILE A 368 24.14 -9.83 -4.54
CA ILE A 368 24.46 -10.05 -5.95
C ILE A 368 25.08 -11.44 -6.18
N ALA A 369 26.03 -11.82 -5.35
CA ALA A 369 26.67 -13.14 -5.43
C ALA A 369 25.69 -14.28 -5.11
N PHE A 370 24.80 -14.08 -4.14
CA PHE A 370 23.76 -15.04 -3.79
C PHE A 370 22.78 -15.25 -4.94
N ASP A 371 22.31 -14.17 -5.56
CA ASP A 371 21.35 -14.21 -6.67
C ASP A 371 21.97 -14.95 -7.88
N GLU A 372 23.26 -14.70 -8.20
CA GLU A 372 23.94 -15.43 -9.28
C GLU A 372 24.10 -16.92 -8.96
N ALA A 373 24.43 -17.27 -7.72
CA ALA A 373 24.54 -18.65 -7.28
C ALA A 373 23.18 -19.39 -7.27
N ASN A 374 22.08 -18.66 -7.13
CA ASN A 374 20.72 -19.19 -7.06
C ASN A 374 19.84 -18.74 -8.24
N LYS A 375 20.41 -18.34 -9.37
CA LYS A 375 19.72 -17.68 -10.47
C LYS A 375 18.50 -18.41 -11.03
N THR A 376 18.46 -19.71 -10.95
CA THR A 376 17.29 -20.50 -11.38
C THR A 376 16.05 -20.15 -10.55
N ALA A 377 16.22 -19.80 -9.27
CA ALA A 377 15.12 -19.46 -8.39
C ALA A 377 14.94 -17.94 -8.24
N GLU A 378 16.05 -17.17 -8.18
CA GLU A 378 16.03 -15.73 -7.98
C GLU A 378 15.87 -14.93 -9.29
N MET A 379 16.38 -15.43 -10.39
CA MET A 379 16.40 -14.71 -11.67
C MET A 379 15.77 -15.50 -12.84
N PRO A 380 14.61 -16.20 -12.66
CA PRO A 380 14.04 -17.00 -13.75
C PRO A 380 13.49 -16.14 -14.90
N PHE A 381 13.21 -14.86 -14.68
CA PHE A 381 12.57 -13.97 -15.65
C PHE A 381 13.40 -12.71 -15.98
N PHE A 382 14.17 -12.17 -15.03
CA PHE A 382 14.95 -10.95 -15.20
C PHE A 382 16.21 -10.98 -14.35
N GLY A 383 17.19 -10.14 -14.69
CA GLY A 383 18.49 -10.08 -14.06
C GLY A 383 18.56 -9.17 -12.83
N GLN A 384 19.75 -8.60 -12.58
CA GLN A 384 20.05 -7.75 -11.44
C GLN A 384 20.94 -6.55 -11.83
N GLU A 385 20.72 -5.98 -13.01
CA GLU A 385 21.59 -4.96 -13.57
C GLU A 385 21.61 -3.68 -12.72
N ILE A 386 20.49 -3.32 -12.08
CA ILE A 386 20.47 -2.13 -11.18
C ILE A 386 21.33 -2.40 -9.94
N PHE A 387 21.30 -3.60 -9.37
CA PHE A 387 22.18 -3.98 -8.25
C PHE A 387 23.66 -3.90 -8.64
N LEU A 388 24.00 -4.40 -9.84
CA LEU A 388 25.37 -4.32 -10.38
C LEU A 388 25.84 -2.88 -10.58
N ASP A 389 24.93 -1.97 -10.98
CA ASP A 389 25.25 -0.55 -11.13
C ASP A 389 25.31 0.17 -9.79
N ALA A 390 24.39 -0.13 -8.85
CA ALA A 390 24.43 0.40 -7.50
C ALA A 390 25.71 0.01 -6.75
N ALA A 391 26.22 -1.22 -6.95
CA ALA A 391 27.47 -1.68 -6.36
C ALA A 391 28.70 -0.85 -6.78
N LYS A 392 28.64 -0.15 -7.93
CA LYS A 392 29.72 0.70 -8.46
C LYS A 392 29.65 2.15 -7.98
N THR A 393 28.59 2.55 -7.28
CA THR A 393 28.43 3.93 -6.81
C THR A 393 29.50 4.31 -5.80
N ARG A 394 29.82 5.60 -5.72
CA ARG A 394 30.93 6.12 -4.90
C ARG A 394 30.49 6.58 -3.51
N GLY A 395 29.21 6.38 -3.17
CA GLY A 395 28.65 6.61 -1.85
C GLY A 395 28.08 8.03 -1.66
N LEU A 396 27.52 8.27 -0.48
CA LEU A 396 26.67 9.44 -0.16
C LEU A 396 27.41 10.79 -0.13
N THR A 397 28.75 10.80 -0.16
CA THR A 397 29.55 12.03 -0.18
C THR A 397 30.05 12.40 -1.57
N ASP A 398 29.75 11.59 -2.58
CA ASP A 398 30.15 11.84 -3.96
C ASP A 398 29.46 13.06 -4.54
N ALA A 399 30.22 13.86 -5.30
CA ALA A 399 29.73 15.11 -5.88
C ALA A 399 28.61 14.90 -6.92
N GLU A 400 28.64 13.78 -7.66
CA GLU A 400 27.60 13.42 -8.63
C GLU A 400 26.29 13.08 -7.93
N TYR A 401 26.35 12.26 -6.86
CA TYR A 401 25.20 11.96 -6.03
C TYR A 401 24.59 13.24 -5.41
N LEU A 402 25.42 14.09 -4.77
CA LEU A 402 24.95 15.32 -4.13
C LEU A 402 24.34 16.29 -5.16
N GLY A 403 24.95 16.40 -6.34
CA GLY A 403 24.42 17.20 -7.45
C GLY A 403 23.10 16.66 -7.98
N SER A 404 22.99 15.35 -8.18
CA SER A 404 21.77 14.65 -8.61
C SER A 404 20.63 14.81 -7.59
N ARG A 405 20.94 14.64 -6.30
CA ARG A 405 19.96 14.83 -5.22
C ARG A 405 19.42 16.27 -5.17
N ALA A 406 20.30 17.28 -5.27
CA ALA A 406 19.89 18.67 -5.29
C ALA A 406 19.08 19.01 -6.55
N LYS A 407 19.50 18.49 -7.72
CA LYS A 407 18.83 18.71 -9.01
C LYS A 407 17.42 18.10 -9.02
N SER A 408 17.28 16.80 -8.68
CA SER A 408 16.01 16.10 -8.72
C SER A 408 15.00 16.75 -7.77
N LEU A 409 15.41 17.04 -6.52
CA LEU A 409 14.55 17.69 -5.52
C LEU A 409 14.07 19.08 -5.98
N ARG A 410 14.94 19.90 -6.58
CA ARG A 410 14.58 21.22 -7.10
C ARG A 410 13.59 21.13 -8.26
N LEU A 411 13.82 20.22 -9.22
CA LEU A 411 12.97 20.03 -10.39
C LEU A 411 11.60 19.46 -10.04
N ALA A 412 11.51 18.55 -9.06
CA ALA A 412 10.25 17.95 -8.64
C ALA A 412 9.45 18.85 -7.67
N GLY A 413 10.12 19.47 -6.69
CA GLY A 413 9.49 20.34 -5.69
C GLY A 413 9.31 21.77 -6.20
N ALA A 414 10.33 22.62 -5.97
CA ALA A 414 10.23 24.07 -6.19
C ALA A 414 9.88 24.47 -7.63
N GLU A 415 10.48 23.83 -8.63
CA GLU A 415 10.22 24.10 -10.05
C GLU A 415 9.13 23.18 -10.63
N GLY A 416 8.71 22.15 -9.92
CA GLY A 416 7.66 21.22 -10.29
C GLY A 416 6.33 21.53 -9.61
N ILE A 417 6.01 20.78 -8.55
CA ILE A 417 4.71 20.84 -7.85
C ILE A 417 4.43 22.25 -7.33
N ASP A 418 5.38 22.88 -6.62
CA ASP A 418 5.18 24.21 -6.02
C ASP A 418 4.92 25.28 -7.08
N ALA A 419 5.63 25.23 -8.21
CA ALA A 419 5.44 26.17 -9.33
C ALA A 419 4.05 26.01 -9.98
N MET A 420 3.59 24.76 -10.18
CA MET A 420 2.25 24.50 -10.72
C MET A 420 1.15 24.98 -9.79
N LEU A 421 1.25 24.68 -8.50
CA LEU A 421 0.29 25.11 -7.48
C LEU A 421 0.25 26.64 -7.37
N LYS A 422 1.40 27.30 -7.36
CA LYS A 422 1.50 28.77 -7.35
C LYS A 422 0.87 29.39 -8.60
N LYS A 423 1.14 28.84 -9.79
CA LYS A 423 0.56 29.34 -11.06
C LYS A 423 -0.96 29.25 -11.07
N ALA A 424 -1.52 28.18 -10.49
CA ALA A 424 -2.96 27.95 -10.39
C ALA A 424 -3.61 28.67 -9.20
N ASP A 425 -2.84 29.29 -8.30
CA ASP A 425 -3.29 29.78 -7.00
C ASP A 425 -4.10 28.66 -6.28
N ALA A 426 -3.52 27.46 -6.27
CA ALA A 426 -4.13 26.22 -5.78
C ALA A 426 -3.30 25.60 -4.64
N THR A 427 -3.93 24.73 -3.85
CA THR A 427 -3.28 23.96 -2.79
C THR A 427 -3.21 22.47 -3.07
N LEU A 428 -3.87 22.03 -4.16
CA LEU A 428 -3.95 20.65 -4.60
C LEU A 428 -3.70 20.57 -6.10
N LEU A 429 -3.02 19.50 -6.50
CA LEU A 429 -2.84 19.09 -7.88
C LEU A 429 -3.59 17.76 -8.09
N VAL A 430 -4.26 17.60 -9.24
CA VAL A 430 -4.91 16.35 -9.64
C VAL A 430 -4.49 15.93 -11.04
N GLU A 431 -4.36 14.61 -11.21
CA GLU A 431 -4.12 13.93 -12.48
C GLU A 431 -4.50 12.44 -12.35
N PRO A 432 -4.61 11.68 -13.46
CA PRO A 432 -4.77 10.23 -13.36
C PRO A 432 -3.54 9.61 -12.67
N THR A 433 -3.79 8.68 -11.71
CA THR A 433 -2.68 8.10 -10.93
C THR A 433 -1.74 7.29 -11.83
N TYR A 434 -2.31 6.37 -12.61
CA TYR A 434 -1.60 5.50 -13.56
C TYR A 434 -2.53 5.13 -14.71
N GLY A 435 -1.97 4.49 -15.76
CA GLY A 435 -2.74 3.82 -16.79
C GLY A 435 -3.54 2.62 -16.25
N MET A 436 -4.16 1.86 -17.16
CA MET A 436 -4.86 0.62 -16.80
C MET A 436 -3.87 -0.50 -16.44
N PRO A 437 -4.28 -1.48 -15.60
CA PRO A 437 -3.51 -2.70 -15.37
C PRO A 437 -3.10 -3.38 -16.69
N TRP A 438 -1.79 -3.57 -16.90
CA TRP A 438 -1.23 -4.25 -18.08
C TRP A 438 -1.27 -5.78 -17.93
N LEU A 439 -1.00 -6.50 -19.02
CA LEU A 439 -0.89 -7.96 -18.98
C LEU A 439 0.30 -8.40 -18.12
N SER A 440 0.10 -9.41 -17.29
CA SER A 440 1.21 -10.09 -16.61
C SER A 440 2.01 -10.91 -17.62
N ASP A 441 3.19 -10.43 -17.99
CA ASP A 441 4.05 -11.03 -19.01
C ASP A 441 5.40 -11.43 -18.43
N THR A 442 5.66 -12.74 -18.33
CA THR A 442 6.92 -13.28 -17.82
C THR A 442 8.03 -13.35 -18.86
N VAL A 443 7.75 -12.96 -20.09
CA VAL A 443 8.73 -12.94 -21.21
C VAL A 443 9.21 -11.52 -21.49
N SER A 444 8.25 -10.57 -21.59
CA SER A 444 8.54 -9.19 -21.97
C SER A 444 8.68 -8.25 -20.77
N GLY A 445 8.29 -8.71 -19.57
CA GLY A 445 8.29 -7.88 -18.36
C GLY A 445 7.09 -6.94 -18.27
N ASP A 446 7.22 -5.89 -17.46
CA ASP A 446 6.17 -4.89 -17.32
C ASP A 446 6.03 -4.06 -18.61
N ASN A 447 4.83 -4.05 -19.14
CA ASN A 447 4.48 -3.29 -20.34
C ASN A 447 3.54 -2.13 -19.96
N PHE A 448 4.05 -1.23 -19.16
CA PHE A 448 3.32 -0.07 -18.67
C PHE A 448 2.97 0.88 -19.83
N ASN A 449 1.72 1.33 -19.89
CA ASN A 449 1.24 2.28 -20.89
C ASN A 449 0.26 3.28 -20.24
N GLY A 450 0.58 4.56 -20.36
CA GLY A 450 -0.23 5.66 -19.87
C GLY A 450 0.51 6.60 -18.90
N PRO A 451 -0.22 7.49 -18.21
CA PRO A 451 0.37 8.43 -17.26
C PRO A 451 0.93 7.73 -16.00
N SER A 452 1.83 8.43 -15.31
CA SER A 452 2.34 8.11 -13.99
C SER A 452 2.46 9.39 -13.19
N ALA A 453 1.71 9.48 -12.09
CA ALA A 453 1.65 10.66 -11.22
C ALA A 453 2.66 10.61 -10.06
N SER A 454 3.49 9.56 -9.95
CA SER A 454 4.23 9.29 -8.72
C SER A 454 5.58 10.00 -8.61
N GLU A 455 6.30 10.20 -9.71
CA GLU A 455 7.69 10.67 -9.70
C GLU A 455 7.87 12.02 -8.99
N LEU A 456 7.06 13.02 -9.33
CA LEU A 456 7.18 14.35 -8.72
C LEU A 456 6.98 14.35 -7.20
N PRO A 457 5.86 13.79 -6.66
CA PRO A 457 5.65 13.75 -5.21
C PRO A 457 6.58 12.76 -4.48
N ALA A 458 7.11 11.74 -5.15
CA ALA A 458 8.11 10.83 -4.59
C ALA A 458 9.42 11.57 -4.32
N ILE A 459 10.01 12.18 -5.34
CA ILE A 459 11.26 12.94 -5.27
C ILE A 459 11.15 14.13 -4.30
N ALA A 460 10.04 14.89 -4.38
CA ALA A 460 9.81 16.05 -3.52
C ALA A 460 9.51 15.68 -2.06
N GLY A 461 9.19 14.41 -1.77
CA GLY A 461 8.77 13.95 -0.45
C GLY A 461 7.37 14.42 -0.05
N TYR A 462 6.51 14.78 -1.01
CA TYR A 462 5.19 15.35 -0.80
C TYR A 462 4.10 14.30 -0.70
N PRO A 463 2.97 14.56 0.00
CA PRO A 463 1.89 13.60 0.12
C PRO A 463 1.16 13.41 -1.21
N HIS A 464 0.84 12.15 -1.50
CA HIS A 464 0.14 11.72 -2.70
C HIS A 464 -0.94 10.68 -2.33
N LEU A 465 -2.20 11.02 -2.57
CA LEU A 465 -3.35 10.15 -2.36
C LEU A 465 -3.91 9.72 -3.71
N THR A 466 -4.11 8.42 -3.92
CA THR A 466 -4.94 7.92 -5.03
C THR A 466 -6.32 7.49 -4.52
N VAL A 467 -7.36 7.79 -5.28
CA VAL A 467 -8.74 7.38 -5.00
C VAL A 467 -9.32 6.75 -6.28
N PRO A 468 -10.10 5.65 -6.21
CA PRO A 468 -10.71 5.06 -7.40
C PRO A 468 -11.53 6.09 -8.18
N MET A 469 -11.30 6.19 -9.50
CA MET A 469 -12.12 7.03 -10.39
C MET A 469 -13.03 6.22 -11.33
N GLY A 470 -13.08 4.91 -11.18
CA GLY A 470 -13.95 4.01 -11.93
C GLY A 470 -13.20 2.89 -12.63
N LEU A 471 -13.83 2.34 -13.67
CA LEU A 471 -13.29 1.25 -14.47
C LEU A 471 -13.17 1.65 -15.95
N VAL A 472 -12.05 1.30 -16.58
CA VAL A 472 -11.87 1.35 -18.02
C VAL A 472 -11.81 -0.09 -18.54
N LYS A 473 -12.81 -0.50 -19.35
CA LYS A 473 -12.91 -1.89 -19.82
C LYS A 473 -12.84 -2.93 -18.70
N GLY A 474 -13.50 -2.66 -17.57
CA GLY A 474 -13.51 -3.52 -16.39
C GLY A 474 -12.25 -3.47 -15.52
N LEU A 475 -11.27 -2.65 -15.87
CA LEU A 475 -10.00 -2.48 -15.15
C LEU A 475 -10.00 -1.19 -14.32
N PRO A 476 -9.59 -1.23 -13.04
CA PRO A 476 -9.62 -0.06 -12.18
C PRO A 476 -8.60 0.99 -12.61
N VAL A 477 -8.97 2.25 -12.39
CA VAL A 477 -8.11 3.42 -12.55
C VAL A 477 -8.32 4.40 -11.39
N GLY A 478 -7.30 5.18 -11.05
CA GLY A 478 -7.28 6.07 -9.91
C GLY A 478 -7.08 7.54 -10.29
N LEU A 479 -7.63 8.42 -9.45
CA LEU A 479 -7.42 9.86 -9.46
C LEU A 479 -6.45 10.23 -8.33
N SER A 480 -5.38 10.93 -8.66
CA SER A 480 -4.39 11.44 -7.72
C SER A 480 -4.79 12.79 -7.16
N PHE A 481 -4.56 12.96 -5.86
CA PHE A 481 -4.54 14.23 -5.15
C PHE A 481 -3.15 14.43 -4.54
N ILE A 482 -2.46 15.48 -4.92
CA ILE A 482 -1.09 15.79 -4.50
C ILE A 482 -1.09 17.17 -3.86
N ALA A 483 -0.35 17.35 -2.76
CA ALA A 483 -0.14 18.63 -2.08
C ALA A 483 1.34 18.86 -1.80
N THR A 484 1.71 20.00 -1.24
CA THR A 484 3.05 20.24 -0.71
C THR A 484 3.28 19.49 0.60
N ALA A 485 4.53 19.43 1.07
CA ALA A 485 4.89 18.78 2.33
C ALA A 485 3.93 19.12 3.48
N TRP A 486 3.58 18.13 4.30
CA TRP A 486 2.66 18.22 5.44
C TRP A 486 1.20 18.50 5.06
N GLY A 487 0.87 18.42 3.77
CA GLY A 487 -0.49 18.55 3.25
C GLY A 487 -1.33 17.27 3.31
N ASP A 488 -0.92 16.26 4.08
CA ASP A 488 -1.57 14.94 4.18
C ASP A 488 -3.07 15.04 4.49
N GLN A 489 -3.45 15.91 5.43
CA GLN A 489 -4.87 16.15 5.74
C GLN A 489 -5.63 16.75 4.54
N ALA A 490 -5.00 17.62 3.77
CA ALA A 490 -5.65 18.27 2.63
C ALA A 490 -5.97 17.25 1.51
N VAL A 491 -5.04 16.36 1.18
CA VAL A 491 -5.29 15.31 0.19
C VAL A 491 -6.34 14.31 0.66
N LEU A 492 -6.34 13.93 1.96
CA LEU A 492 -7.38 13.07 2.53
C LEU A 492 -8.76 13.73 2.50
N ASN A 493 -8.86 15.01 2.85
CA ASN A 493 -10.14 15.74 2.83
C ASN A 493 -10.70 15.84 1.41
N ALA A 494 -9.87 16.17 0.43
CA ALA A 494 -10.29 16.28 -0.97
C ALA A 494 -10.67 14.91 -1.54
N GLY A 495 -9.85 13.88 -1.28
CA GLY A 495 -10.15 12.52 -1.69
C GLY A 495 -11.44 11.98 -1.07
N TYR A 496 -11.71 12.28 0.20
CA TYR A 496 -12.95 11.89 0.87
C TYR A 496 -14.18 12.54 0.22
N ALA A 497 -14.14 13.87 0.00
CA ALA A 497 -15.26 14.56 -0.65
C ALA A 497 -15.51 14.01 -2.07
N TYR A 498 -14.44 13.74 -2.83
CA TYR A 498 -14.56 13.12 -4.14
C TYR A 498 -15.13 11.70 -4.06
N GLU A 499 -14.62 10.86 -3.15
CA GLU A 499 -15.09 9.47 -2.94
C GLU A 499 -16.58 9.43 -2.62
N GLN A 500 -17.04 10.28 -1.68
CA GLN A 500 -18.44 10.34 -1.24
C GLN A 500 -19.39 10.87 -2.34
N ALA A 501 -18.88 11.63 -3.29
CA ALA A 501 -19.67 12.14 -4.41
C ALA A 501 -19.68 11.18 -5.62
N SER A 502 -18.54 10.52 -5.89
CA SER A 502 -18.38 9.69 -7.09
C SER A 502 -18.88 8.26 -6.91
N HIS A 503 -18.72 7.67 -5.70
CA HIS A 503 -18.93 6.25 -5.43
C HIS A 503 -18.29 5.35 -6.51
N ALA A 504 -17.12 5.76 -7.01
CA ALA A 504 -16.51 5.20 -8.22
C ALA A 504 -15.91 3.79 -8.02
N ARG A 505 -15.70 3.35 -6.78
CA ARG A 505 -15.15 2.02 -6.50
C ARG A 505 -16.16 0.92 -6.82
N VAL A 506 -15.68 -0.11 -7.53
CA VAL A 506 -16.43 -1.33 -7.84
C VAL A 506 -15.64 -2.52 -7.28
N ALA A 507 -16.30 -3.47 -6.64
CA ALA A 507 -15.65 -4.67 -6.11
C ALA A 507 -15.12 -5.59 -7.24
N PRO A 508 -14.01 -6.34 -7.04
CA PRO A 508 -13.46 -7.22 -8.04
C PRO A 508 -14.34 -8.46 -8.28
N ARG A 509 -14.31 -8.99 -9.52
CA ARG A 509 -15.09 -10.15 -9.93
C ARG A 509 -14.24 -11.41 -10.19
N TYR A 510 -12.93 -11.32 -10.04
CA TYR A 510 -11.97 -12.42 -10.28
C TYR A 510 -12.08 -13.04 -11.67
N LEU A 511 -12.29 -12.20 -12.69
CA LEU A 511 -12.42 -12.66 -14.06
C LEU A 511 -11.11 -13.29 -14.55
N PRO A 512 -11.15 -14.39 -15.34
CA PRO A 512 -9.93 -14.99 -15.90
C PRO A 512 -9.13 -14.00 -16.76
N VAL A 513 -9.84 -13.16 -17.53
CA VAL A 513 -9.29 -12.13 -18.43
C VAL A 513 -10.08 -10.84 -18.27
N ALA A 514 -9.49 -9.71 -18.65
CA ALA A 514 -10.16 -8.42 -18.60
C ALA A 514 -11.45 -8.43 -19.44
N ASP A 515 -12.52 -7.80 -18.89
CA ASP A 515 -13.80 -7.65 -19.59
C ASP A 515 -13.70 -6.51 -20.62
N ALA A 516 -13.17 -6.82 -21.78
CA ALA A 516 -13.06 -5.85 -22.88
C ALA A 516 -14.40 -5.54 -23.58
N GLY A 517 -15.49 -6.21 -23.19
CA GLY A 517 -16.81 -6.10 -23.81
C GLY A 517 -16.90 -6.88 -25.13
N THR A 518 -18.05 -6.72 -25.83
CA THR A 518 -18.27 -7.32 -27.17
C THR A 518 -17.42 -6.60 -28.21
N GLY A 519 -16.82 -7.34 -29.15
CA GLY A 519 -16.07 -6.76 -30.27
C GLY A 519 -14.75 -7.42 -30.60
N LEU A 520 -14.21 -8.28 -29.70
CA LEU A 520 -13.02 -9.09 -30.01
C LEU A 520 -13.30 -10.19 -31.05
N GLU A 521 -14.55 -10.64 -31.19
CA GLU A 521 -14.94 -11.72 -32.11
C GLU A 521 -15.36 -11.24 -33.50
N GLY A 522 -15.28 -9.94 -33.79
CA GLY A 522 -15.74 -9.35 -35.04
C GLY A 522 -17.25 -9.45 -35.23
N THR A 523 -17.83 -8.55 -36.01
CA THR A 523 -19.19 -8.74 -36.55
C THR A 523 -19.12 -9.81 -37.64
N ARG A 524 -19.71 -10.98 -37.40
CA ARG A 524 -19.93 -11.98 -38.43
C ARG A 524 -20.94 -11.48 -39.45
#